data_852e869dbdf9cf3bf9f3f2dd964282d7
#
_entry.id   852e869dbdf9cf3bf9f3f2dd964282d7
#
_cell.length_a   1.000
_cell.length_b   1.000
_cell.length_c   1.000
_cell.angle_alpha   90.00
_cell.angle_beta   90.00
_cell.angle_gamma   90.00
#
_symmetry.space_group_name_H-M   'P 1'
#
loop_
_entity.id
_entity.type
_entity.pdbx_description
1 polymer ?
#
loop_
_entity_poly.entity_id
_entity_poly.type
_entity_poly.pdbx_seq_one_letter_code
_entity_poly.pdbx_strand_id
1 'polypeptide(L)'
;MSKRVWLEVALNGGWTRKRQPLIPVSRDELTEEAIRCVNAGAAVIHLHAYDEQLGHQNDDPAVYADVIKNIKREVDAIVYPTVGQLPTKPDSVERYAPIETLCKQGLLEWSVIDPGSVNFSNFEDIKKNKLGYVYTNSEQHIRNGFAIAQQYKLHPSFAIYEPGFIRLGAALYKSMNDVPMPIYRFMFTDAFAFGLPPERFALEAYIAMMQREHSEAPWMTAGRCSEISALIAPTVAAGGHLRIGLEDAPLGTKLTNLDWVKKTVDLIEKAGGSMANAKEIRQSLGTKSK
;
A
#
# COMPACT_ATOMS: atom_id res chain seq x y z
N MET A 1 1.96 18.87 21.03
CA MET A 1 1.54 17.45 20.96
C MET A 1 2.37 16.75 19.87
N SER A 2 2.82 15.51 20.10
CA SER A 2 3.57 14.74 19.09
C SER A 2 2.64 14.41 17.89
N LYS A 3 3.19 14.43 16.67
CA LYS A 3 2.43 14.11 15.46
C LYS A 3 2.13 12.62 15.43
N ARG A 4 0.86 12.23 15.30
CA ARG A 4 0.44 10.84 15.20
C ARG A 4 0.68 10.35 13.77
N VAL A 5 1.57 9.38 13.60
CA VAL A 5 2.01 8.85 12.31
C VAL A 5 1.44 7.45 12.10
N TRP A 6 0.77 7.21 10.98
CA TRP A 6 0.35 5.87 10.59
C TRP A 6 1.55 5.13 10.01
N LEU A 7 1.72 3.89 10.40
CA LEU A 7 2.72 3.01 9.83
C LEU A 7 2.02 1.81 9.19
N GLU A 8 2.14 1.73 7.87
CA GLU A 8 1.71 0.60 7.06
C GLU A 8 2.90 -0.31 6.77
N VAL A 9 2.67 -1.62 6.84
CA VAL A 9 3.66 -2.62 6.44
C VAL A 9 3.12 -3.46 5.29
N ALA A 10 3.83 -3.42 4.17
CA ALA A 10 3.57 -4.24 2.99
C ALA A 10 4.47 -5.49 3.03
N LEU A 11 3.88 -6.61 3.44
CA LEU A 11 4.64 -7.77 3.91
C LEU A 11 5.48 -8.45 2.84
N ASN A 12 4.97 -8.61 1.62
CA ASN A 12 5.60 -9.50 0.64
C ASN A 12 5.51 -9.05 -0.82
N GLY A 13 4.45 -8.33 -1.24
CA GLY A 13 4.24 -7.96 -2.64
C GLY A 13 4.11 -9.17 -3.57
N GLY A 14 4.17 -8.95 -4.86
CA GLY A 14 4.17 -10.02 -5.88
C GLY A 14 5.57 -10.61 -6.16
N TRP A 15 6.49 -10.60 -5.19
CA TRP A 15 7.85 -11.08 -5.36
C TRP A 15 7.96 -12.58 -5.14
N THR A 16 8.93 -13.24 -5.78
CA THR A 16 9.34 -14.60 -5.41
C THR A 16 10.49 -14.54 -4.39
N ARG A 17 10.66 -15.57 -3.56
CA ARG A 17 11.80 -15.69 -2.64
C ARG A 17 13.16 -15.67 -3.34
N LYS A 18 13.21 -15.97 -4.63
CA LYS A 18 14.44 -15.79 -5.43
C LYS A 18 14.86 -14.32 -5.53
N ARG A 19 13.89 -13.39 -5.59
CA ARG A 19 14.16 -11.94 -5.70
C ARG A 19 14.17 -11.25 -4.35
N GLN A 20 13.30 -11.67 -3.44
CA GLN A 20 13.16 -11.12 -2.07
C GLN A 20 13.10 -12.27 -1.06
N PRO A 21 14.26 -12.78 -0.61
CA PRO A 21 14.35 -14.06 0.11
C PRO A 21 13.57 -14.15 1.41
N LEU A 22 13.33 -13.01 2.09
CA LEU A 22 12.74 -12.95 3.43
C LEU A 22 11.23 -12.72 3.44
N ILE A 23 10.56 -12.72 2.29
CA ILE A 23 9.09 -12.53 2.24
C ILE A 23 8.35 -13.71 2.88
N PRO A 24 7.32 -13.44 3.69
CA PRO A 24 6.38 -14.47 4.13
C PRO A 24 5.52 -14.92 2.94
N VAL A 25 5.30 -16.24 2.83
CA VAL A 25 4.58 -16.87 1.71
C VAL A 25 3.41 -17.71 2.21
N SER A 26 3.61 -18.52 3.28
CA SER A 26 2.53 -19.33 3.83
C SER A 26 1.55 -18.49 4.66
N ARG A 27 0.35 -19.03 4.89
CA ARG A 27 -0.67 -18.40 5.74
C ARG A 27 -0.15 -18.14 7.16
N ASP A 28 0.58 -19.10 7.72
CA ASP A 28 1.14 -18.99 9.06
C ASP A 28 2.23 -17.92 9.10
N GLU A 29 3.17 -17.93 8.15
CA GLU A 29 4.21 -16.90 8.03
C GLU A 29 3.62 -15.49 7.90
N LEU A 30 2.59 -15.31 7.04
CA LEU A 30 1.90 -14.03 6.86
C LEU A 30 1.22 -13.56 8.15
N THR A 31 0.55 -14.49 8.84
CA THR A 31 -0.15 -14.19 10.09
C THR A 31 0.83 -13.80 11.19
N GLU A 32 1.85 -14.62 11.43
CA GLU A 32 2.85 -14.37 12.47
C GLU A 32 3.65 -13.09 12.22
N GLU A 33 4.06 -12.84 10.96
CA GLU A 33 4.81 -11.64 10.61
C GLU A 33 3.96 -10.37 10.78
N ALA A 34 2.69 -10.41 10.37
CA ALA A 34 1.76 -9.31 10.59
C ALA A 34 1.60 -8.98 12.07
N ILE A 35 1.36 -9.99 12.93
CA ILE A 35 1.20 -9.81 14.37
C ILE A 35 2.48 -9.21 14.98
N ARG A 36 3.66 -9.71 14.60
CA ARG A 36 4.95 -9.17 15.07
C ARG A 36 5.12 -7.70 14.68
N CYS A 37 4.78 -7.34 13.45
CA CYS A 37 4.87 -5.98 12.96
C CYS A 37 3.89 -5.04 13.68
N VAL A 38 2.65 -5.48 13.94
CA VAL A 38 1.66 -4.68 14.68
C VAL A 38 2.13 -4.45 16.11
N ASN A 39 2.61 -5.48 16.80
CA ASN A 39 3.15 -5.36 18.16
C ASN A 39 4.40 -4.46 18.23
N ALA A 40 5.08 -4.24 17.11
CA ALA A 40 6.22 -3.33 17.00
C ALA A 40 5.85 -1.89 16.60
N GLY A 41 4.56 -1.59 16.36
CA GLY A 41 4.07 -0.22 16.11
C GLY A 41 3.40 0.01 14.76
N ALA A 42 3.28 -1.02 13.90
CA ALA A 42 2.46 -0.91 12.69
C ALA A 42 0.96 -0.91 13.04
N ALA A 43 0.15 -0.20 12.27
CA ALA A 43 -1.31 -0.19 12.44
C ALA A 43 -2.06 -0.67 11.20
N VAL A 44 -1.38 -0.72 10.06
CA VAL A 44 -1.93 -1.13 8.77
C VAL A 44 -1.05 -2.21 8.16
N ILE A 45 -1.67 -3.29 7.69
CA ILE A 45 -1.00 -4.41 7.04
C ILE A 45 -1.54 -4.57 5.62
N HIS A 46 -0.63 -4.53 4.66
CA HIS A 46 -0.89 -4.90 3.27
C HIS A 46 -0.20 -6.20 2.93
N LEU A 47 -0.89 -7.10 2.22
CA LEU A 47 -0.36 -8.41 1.91
C LEU A 47 -0.88 -8.98 0.58
N HIS A 48 -0.10 -9.91 0.03
CA HIS A 48 -0.46 -10.73 -1.12
C HIS A 48 -0.58 -12.18 -0.68
N ALA A 49 -1.64 -12.89 -1.13
CA ALA A 49 -1.76 -14.32 -0.94
C ALA A 49 -0.90 -15.06 -1.97
N TYR A 50 -0.45 -16.25 -1.60
CA TYR A 50 0.41 -17.09 -2.43
C TYR A 50 -0.13 -18.51 -2.53
N ASP A 51 0.18 -19.14 -3.64
CA ASP A 51 0.23 -20.59 -3.73
C ASP A 51 1.49 -21.06 -3.00
N GLU A 52 1.30 -21.76 -1.89
CA GLU A 52 2.41 -22.18 -1.02
C GLU A 52 3.33 -23.22 -1.69
N GLN A 53 2.81 -24.00 -2.63
CA GLN A 53 3.56 -25.02 -3.36
C GLN A 53 4.37 -24.41 -4.50
N LEU A 54 3.77 -23.49 -5.23
CA LEU A 54 4.38 -22.87 -6.41
C LEU A 54 5.21 -21.61 -6.05
N GLY A 55 4.98 -21.03 -4.88
CA GLY A 55 5.71 -19.86 -4.40
C GLY A 55 5.49 -18.58 -5.21
N HIS A 56 4.33 -18.44 -5.84
CA HIS A 56 3.93 -17.23 -6.55
C HIS A 56 2.55 -16.75 -6.07
N GLN A 57 2.25 -15.48 -6.36
CA GLN A 57 0.98 -14.86 -5.97
C GLN A 57 -0.22 -15.65 -6.49
N ASN A 58 -1.18 -15.86 -5.61
CA ASN A 58 -2.47 -16.46 -5.89
C ASN A 58 -3.56 -15.67 -5.16
N ASP A 59 -4.44 -15.02 -5.90
CA ASP A 59 -5.46 -14.11 -5.36
C ASP A 59 -6.72 -14.85 -4.87
N ASP A 60 -6.57 -16.07 -4.32
CA ASP A 60 -7.67 -16.83 -3.73
C ASP A 60 -8.24 -16.09 -2.50
N PRO A 61 -9.53 -15.67 -2.54
CA PRO A 61 -10.16 -14.97 -1.43
C PRO A 61 -10.26 -15.81 -0.15
N ALA A 62 -10.23 -17.16 -0.22
CA ALA A 62 -10.23 -18.02 0.96
C ALA A 62 -8.93 -17.91 1.73
N VAL A 63 -7.78 -17.85 1.03
CA VAL A 63 -6.47 -17.62 1.66
C VAL A 63 -6.42 -16.27 2.35
N TYR A 64 -6.85 -15.22 1.67
CA TYR A 64 -6.93 -13.87 2.27
C TYR A 64 -7.84 -13.85 3.50
N ALA A 65 -9.03 -14.47 3.41
CA ALA A 65 -9.99 -14.48 4.52
C ALA A 65 -9.41 -15.16 5.77
N ASP A 66 -8.72 -16.28 5.61
CA ASP A 66 -8.11 -17.01 6.71
C ASP A 66 -7.02 -16.18 7.39
N VAL A 67 -6.09 -15.62 6.60
CA VAL A 67 -4.99 -14.79 7.12
C VAL A 67 -5.54 -13.54 7.83
N ILE A 68 -6.49 -12.82 7.22
CA ILE A 68 -7.07 -11.61 7.80
C ILE A 68 -7.79 -11.91 9.12
N LYS A 69 -8.58 -13.00 9.16
CA LYS A 69 -9.29 -13.42 10.40
C LYS A 69 -8.30 -13.78 11.50
N ASN A 70 -7.23 -14.52 11.18
CA ASN A 70 -6.23 -14.91 12.15
C ASN A 70 -5.47 -13.69 12.71
N ILE A 71 -5.08 -12.75 11.86
CA ILE A 71 -4.44 -11.50 12.32
C ILE A 71 -5.39 -10.72 13.23
N LYS A 72 -6.64 -10.48 12.79
CA LYS A 72 -7.62 -9.67 13.53
C LYS A 72 -8.09 -10.30 14.86
N ARG A 73 -7.90 -11.62 15.04
CA ARG A 73 -8.18 -12.29 16.31
C ARG A 73 -7.13 -11.96 17.38
N GLU A 74 -5.89 -11.73 16.99
CA GLU A 74 -4.76 -11.54 17.92
C GLU A 74 -4.42 -10.05 18.13
N VAL A 75 -4.63 -9.20 17.10
CA VAL A 75 -4.27 -7.78 17.16
C VAL A 75 -5.31 -6.90 16.47
N ASP A 76 -5.45 -5.65 16.93
CA ASP A 76 -6.25 -4.64 16.24
C ASP A 76 -5.42 -3.97 15.15
N ALA A 77 -5.69 -4.31 13.89
CA ALA A 77 -5.03 -3.75 12.72
C ALA A 77 -6.01 -3.56 11.56
N ILE A 78 -5.72 -2.59 10.70
CA ILE A 78 -6.36 -2.47 9.40
C ILE A 78 -5.60 -3.40 8.45
N VAL A 79 -6.26 -4.45 7.96
CA VAL A 79 -5.63 -5.43 7.07
C VAL A 79 -6.34 -5.43 5.74
N TYR A 80 -5.60 -5.30 4.64
CA TYR A 80 -6.18 -5.31 3.31
C TYR A 80 -5.26 -5.98 2.27
N PRO A 81 -5.85 -6.74 1.32
CA PRO A 81 -5.10 -7.42 0.28
C PRO A 81 -4.77 -6.51 -0.89
N THR A 82 -3.90 -7.00 -1.78
CA THR A 82 -3.71 -6.44 -3.11
C THR A 82 -4.94 -6.68 -4.00
N VAL A 83 -4.98 -5.98 -5.12
CA VAL A 83 -5.86 -6.30 -6.26
C VAL A 83 -5.04 -7.02 -7.31
N GLY A 84 -5.49 -8.21 -7.71
CA GLY A 84 -4.77 -9.06 -8.65
C GLY A 84 -4.52 -8.41 -10.01
N GLN A 85 -3.45 -8.82 -10.67
CA GLN A 85 -3.20 -8.48 -12.07
C GLN A 85 -3.82 -9.55 -12.96
N LEU A 86 -4.73 -9.16 -13.85
CA LEU A 86 -5.22 -10.02 -14.91
C LEU A 86 -4.61 -9.56 -16.23
N PRO A 87 -3.50 -10.17 -16.68
CA PRO A 87 -2.77 -9.71 -17.88
C PRO A 87 -3.63 -9.70 -19.16
N THR A 88 -4.64 -10.57 -19.20
CA THR A 88 -5.48 -10.76 -20.37
C THR A 88 -6.79 -9.98 -20.37
N LYS A 89 -7.21 -9.44 -19.18
CA LYS A 89 -8.48 -8.73 -19.02
C LYS A 89 -8.36 -7.62 -17.97
N PRO A 90 -7.56 -6.58 -18.22
CA PRO A 90 -7.30 -5.52 -17.21
C PRO A 90 -8.55 -4.76 -16.81
N ASP A 91 -9.59 -4.72 -17.65
CA ASP A 91 -10.85 -4.01 -17.40
C ASP A 91 -11.94 -4.89 -16.80
N SER A 92 -11.64 -6.15 -16.53
CA SER A 92 -12.61 -7.11 -16.02
C SER A 92 -13.00 -6.80 -14.57
N VAL A 93 -14.31 -6.86 -14.28
CA VAL A 93 -14.82 -6.89 -12.89
C VAL A 93 -14.27 -8.09 -12.11
N GLU A 94 -13.88 -9.16 -12.79
CA GLU A 94 -13.26 -10.34 -12.19
C GLU A 94 -12.01 -10.00 -11.38
N ARG A 95 -11.29 -8.94 -11.76
CA ARG A 95 -10.11 -8.47 -11.04
C ARG A 95 -10.42 -8.06 -9.59
N TYR A 96 -11.62 -7.54 -9.33
CA TYR A 96 -12.09 -7.17 -8.00
C TYR A 96 -12.91 -8.25 -7.29
N ALA A 97 -13.19 -9.38 -7.93
CA ALA A 97 -14.01 -10.45 -7.34
C ALA A 97 -13.48 -10.96 -5.99
N PRO A 98 -12.16 -11.14 -5.77
CA PRO A 98 -11.63 -11.49 -4.45
C PRO A 98 -11.95 -10.42 -3.40
N ILE A 99 -11.80 -9.14 -3.75
CA ILE A 99 -12.10 -8.01 -2.84
C ILE A 99 -13.59 -8.03 -2.47
N GLU A 100 -14.47 -8.15 -3.45
CA GLU A 100 -15.91 -8.19 -3.20
C GLU A 100 -16.32 -9.38 -2.31
N THR A 101 -15.69 -10.54 -2.50
CA THR A 101 -15.90 -11.73 -1.67
C THR A 101 -15.50 -11.48 -0.21
N LEU A 102 -14.39 -10.79 0.03
CA LEU A 102 -13.95 -10.42 1.38
C LEU A 102 -14.83 -9.34 2.00
N CYS A 103 -15.32 -8.39 1.20
CA CYS A 103 -16.29 -7.37 1.64
C CYS A 103 -17.59 -7.99 2.13
N LYS A 104 -18.14 -8.97 1.41
CA LYS A 104 -19.35 -9.72 1.82
C LYS A 104 -19.19 -10.43 3.17
N GLN A 105 -17.94 -10.72 3.57
CA GLN A 105 -17.61 -11.28 4.88
C GLN A 105 -17.32 -10.20 5.95
N GLY A 106 -17.38 -8.91 5.60
CA GLY A 106 -17.09 -7.79 6.51
C GLY A 106 -15.64 -7.69 6.95
N LEU A 107 -14.69 -8.21 6.17
CA LEU A 107 -13.28 -8.33 6.54
C LEU A 107 -12.46 -7.08 6.20
N LEU A 108 -12.87 -6.27 5.24
CA LEU A 108 -12.09 -5.15 4.71
C LEU A 108 -12.60 -3.80 5.20
N GLU A 109 -11.67 -2.88 5.35
CA GLU A 109 -11.88 -1.45 5.64
C GLU A 109 -11.25 -0.57 4.54
N TRP A 110 -10.20 -1.07 3.89
CA TRP A 110 -9.49 -0.43 2.79
C TRP A 110 -9.44 -1.34 1.57
N SER A 111 -9.28 -0.75 0.39
CA SER A 111 -9.07 -1.47 -0.87
C SER A 111 -8.10 -0.73 -1.78
N VAL A 112 -7.24 -1.46 -2.47
CA VAL A 112 -6.34 -0.88 -3.48
C VAL A 112 -7.16 -0.37 -4.66
N ILE A 113 -6.92 0.87 -5.05
CA ILE A 113 -7.37 1.46 -6.31
C ILE A 113 -6.20 2.28 -6.87
N ASP A 114 -5.55 1.81 -7.92
CA ASP A 114 -4.44 2.55 -8.51
C ASP A 114 -4.95 3.43 -9.65
N PRO A 115 -4.97 4.76 -9.48
CA PRO A 115 -5.70 5.67 -10.37
C PRO A 115 -4.88 6.07 -11.61
N GLY A 116 -4.37 5.08 -12.36
CA GLY A 116 -3.64 5.31 -13.61
C GLY A 116 -2.83 4.10 -14.07
N SER A 117 -2.35 4.18 -15.31
CA SER A 117 -1.50 3.18 -15.95
C SER A 117 -0.08 3.71 -16.12
N VAL A 118 0.92 2.84 -16.03
CA VAL A 118 2.32 3.24 -16.08
C VAL A 118 3.22 2.14 -16.66
N ASN A 119 4.33 2.51 -17.30
CA ASN A 119 5.34 1.57 -17.75
C ASN A 119 6.26 1.17 -16.59
N PHE A 120 6.26 -0.11 -16.22
CA PHE A 120 7.20 -0.68 -15.26
C PHE A 120 8.48 -1.09 -15.97
N SER A 121 9.36 -0.12 -16.21
CA SER A 121 10.67 -0.32 -16.83
C SER A 121 11.75 -0.13 -15.77
N ASN A 122 12.44 -1.22 -15.44
CA ASN A 122 13.54 -1.19 -14.47
C ASN A 122 14.82 -0.69 -15.16
N PHE A 123 15.58 0.20 -14.52
CA PHE A 123 16.80 0.79 -15.09
C PHE A 123 17.86 -0.27 -15.43
N GLU A 124 18.02 -1.31 -14.64
CA GLU A 124 18.97 -2.40 -14.93
C GLU A 124 18.53 -3.27 -16.12
N ASP A 125 17.23 -3.45 -16.30
CA ASP A 125 16.70 -4.16 -17.46
C ASP A 125 16.83 -3.32 -18.73
N ILE A 126 16.62 -2.00 -18.66
CA ILE A 126 16.85 -1.08 -19.78
C ILE A 126 18.31 -1.17 -20.26
N LYS A 127 19.30 -1.14 -19.34
CA LYS A 127 20.73 -1.30 -19.68
C LYS A 127 21.02 -2.62 -20.40
N LYS A 128 20.24 -3.66 -20.15
CA LYS A 128 20.37 -4.99 -20.75
C LYS A 128 19.47 -5.17 -21.97
N ASN A 129 18.87 -4.11 -22.48
CA ASN A 129 17.90 -4.11 -23.58
C ASN A 129 16.70 -5.07 -23.37
N LYS A 130 16.25 -5.17 -22.10
CA LYS A 130 15.05 -5.93 -21.73
C LYS A 130 13.87 -5.00 -21.62
N LEU A 131 12.73 -5.49 -22.09
CA LEU A 131 11.48 -4.73 -22.01
C LEU A 131 10.87 -4.80 -20.61
N GLY A 132 10.33 -3.68 -20.16
CA GLY A 132 9.39 -3.64 -19.05
C GLY A 132 8.00 -4.11 -19.47
N TYR A 133 7.03 -3.91 -18.59
CA TYR A 133 5.61 -4.17 -18.89
C TYR A 133 4.76 -2.95 -18.57
N VAL A 134 3.58 -2.87 -19.17
CA VAL A 134 2.59 -1.84 -18.84
C VAL A 134 1.74 -2.33 -17.67
N TYR A 135 1.80 -1.62 -16.54
CA TYR A 135 0.83 -1.78 -15.46
C TYR A 135 -0.43 -1.03 -15.86
N THR A 136 -1.45 -1.77 -16.26
CA THR A 136 -2.65 -1.19 -16.86
C THR A 136 -3.78 -1.08 -15.84
N ASN A 137 -4.26 0.15 -15.65
CA ASN A 137 -5.48 0.46 -14.93
C ASN A 137 -6.26 1.46 -15.80
N SER A 138 -7.18 0.95 -16.62
CA SER A 138 -8.06 1.84 -17.39
C SER A 138 -8.99 2.61 -16.47
N GLU A 139 -9.55 3.71 -16.96
CA GLU A 139 -10.53 4.48 -16.19
C GLU A 139 -11.75 3.63 -15.81
N GLN A 140 -12.16 2.71 -16.67
CA GLN A 140 -13.26 1.77 -16.36
C GLN A 140 -12.89 0.86 -15.19
N HIS A 141 -11.67 0.32 -15.17
CA HIS A 141 -11.18 -0.49 -14.06
C HIS A 141 -11.15 0.32 -12.76
N ILE A 142 -10.63 1.55 -12.79
CA ILE A 142 -10.58 2.45 -11.64
C ILE A 142 -12.00 2.74 -11.12
N ARG A 143 -12.96 3.04 -12.00
CA ARG A 143 -14.36 3.27 -11.65
C ARG A 143 -15.03 2.04 -11.03
N ASN A 144 -14.69 0.82 -11.48
CA ASN A 144 -15.17 -0.41 -10.85
C ASN A 144 -14.68 -0.52 -9.39
N GLY A 145 -13.41 -0.21 -9.14
CA GLY A 145 -12.85 -0.15 -7.79
C GLY A 145 -13.56 0.87 -6.90
N PHE A 146 -13.83 2.06 -7.42
CA PHE A 146 -14.59 3.08 -6.72
C PHE A 146 -16.03 2.65 -6.41
N ALA A 147 -16.71 1.97 -7.34
CA ALA A 147 -18.07 1.47 -7.12
C ALA A 147 -18.11 0.46 -5.96
N ILE A 148 -17.13 -0.45 -5.87
CA ILE A 148 -16.98 -1.37 -4.75
C ILE A 148 -16.68 -0.61 -3.46
N ALA A 149 -15.77 0.35 -3.48
CA ALA A 149 -15.45 1.18 -2.32
C ALA A 149 -16.68 1.95 -1.82
N GLN A 150 -17.49 2.50 -2.70
CA GLN A 150 -18.75 3.17 -2.38
C GLN A 150 -19.76 2.20 -1.74
N GLN A 151 -19.98 1.05 -2.37
CA GLN A 151 -20.95 0.04 -1.94
C GLN A 151 -20.62 -0.52 -0.56
N TYR A 152 -19.36 -0.85 -0.31
CA TYR A 152 -18.93 -1.51 0.93
C TYR A 152 -18.28 -0.55 1.94
N LYS A 153 -18.28 0.76 1.65
CA LYS A 153 -17.70 1.81 2.51
C LYS A 153 -16.23 1.58 2.84
N LEU A 154 -15.46 1.21 1.81
CA LEU A 154 -14.02 1.04 1.91
C LEU A 154 -13.29 2.36 1.63
N HIS A 155 -12.21 2.61 2.34
CA HIS A 155 -11.30 3.69 2.00
C HIS A 155 -10.42 3.28 0.80
N PRO A 156 -10.46 4.01 -0.34
CA PRO A 156 -9.56 3.76 -1.45
C PRO A 156 -8.10 4.02 -1.05
N SER A 157 -7.21 3.07 -1.29
CA SER A 157 -5.77 3.20 -1.05
C SER A 157 -5.06 3.29 -2.40
N PHE A 158 -4.65 4.50 -2.78
CA PHE A 158 -4.04 4.80 -4.08
C PHE A 158 -2.53 4.62 -4.05
N ALA A 159 -1.95 3.76 -4.88
CA ALA A 159 -0.53 3.81 -5.16
C ALA A 159 -0.26 4.86 -6.24
N ILE A 160 0.44 5.90 -5.87
CA ILE A 160 0.76 7.04 -6.76
C ILE A 160 2.13 6.76 -7.38
N TYR A 161 2.14 6.03 -8.49
CA TYR A 161 3.33 5.74 -9.26
C TYR A 161 3.77 6.92 -10.12
N GLU A 162 2.82 7.75 -10.56
CA GLU A 162 3.06 8.96 -11.35
C GLU A 162 2.31 10.16 -10.75
N PRO A 163 2.84 11.39 -10.86
CA PRO A 163 2.14 12.58 -10.36
C PRO A 163 0.71 12.75 -10.91
N GLY A 164 0.47 12.34 -12.15
CA GLY A 164 -0.85 12.37 -12.79
C GLY A 164 -1.91 11.52 -12.09
N PHE A 165 -1.49 10.47 -11.34
CA PHE A 165 -2.41 9.63 -10.57
C PHE A 165 -3.10 10.40 -9.45
N ILE A 166 -2.43 11.38 -8.83
CA ILE A 166 -3.06 12.27 -7.83
C ILE A 166 -4.24 13.00 -8.46
N ARG A 167 -4.03 13.57 -9.65
CA ARG A 167 -5.05 14.37 -10.34
C ARG A 167 -6.25 13.55 -10.77
N LEU A 168 -6.00 12.39 -11.39
CA LEU A 168 -7.08 11.50 -11.83
C LEU A 168 -7.84 10.92 -10.62
N GLY A 169 -7.13 10.42 -9.60
CA GLY A 169 -7.74 9.89 -8.38
C GLY A 169 -8.61 10.93 -7.68
N ALA A 170 -8.10 12.16 -7.50
CA ALA A 170 -8.86 13.26 -6.90
C ALA A 170 -10.08 13.66 -7.73
N ALA A 171 -9.96 13.74 -9.07
CA ALA A 171 -11.06 14.09 -9.94
C ALA A 171 -12.18 13.05 -9.91
N LEU A 172 -11.82 11.75 -9.97
CA LEU A 172 -12.80 10.66 -9.89
C LEU A 172 -13.46 10.63 -8.52
N TYR A 173 -12.70 10.75 -7.43
CA TYR A 173 -13.26 10.81 -6.08
C TYR A 173 -14.28 11.95 -5.93
N LYS A 174 -13.93 13.16 -6.36
CA LYS A 174 -14.82 14.34 -6.31
C LYS A 174 -16.06 14.21 -7.19
N SER A 175 -16.02 13.37 -8.22
CA SER A 175 -17.16 13.12 -9.10
C SER A 175 -18.15 12.09 -8.54
N MET A 176 -17.82 11.45 -7.44
CA MET A 176 -18.64 10.39 -6.82
C MET A 176 -19.13 10.80 -5.43
N ASN A 177 -20.34 10.39 -5.08
CA ASN A 177 -20.89 10.61 -3.75
C ASN A 177 -20.61 9.42 -2.84
N ASP A 178 -20.53 9.66 -1.52
CA ASP A 178 -20.50 8.61 -0.49
C ASP A 178 -19.34 7.59 -0.57
N VAL A 179 -18.27 7.89 -1.29
CA VAL A 179 -17.01 7.14 -1.22
C VAL A 179 -16.25 7.62 0.02
N PRO A 180 -15.76 6.73 0.89
CA PRO A 180 -14.90 7.11 2.00
C PRO A 180 -13.61 7.80 1.54
N MET A 181 -13.03 8.64 2.41
CA MET A 181 -11.80 9.40 2.13
C MET A 181 -10.68 8.50 1.61
N PRO A 182 -10.08 8.78 0.44
CA PRO A 182 -8.96 8.02 -0.08
C PRO A 182 -7.65 8.34 0.66
N ILE A 183 -6.72 7.39 0.64
CA ILE A 183 -5.36 7.53 1.14
C ILE A 183 -4.39 7.52 -0.05
N TYR A 184 -3.46 8.47 -0.11
CA TYR A 184 -2.50 8.60 -1.20
C TYR A 184 -1.12 8.09 -0.76
N ARG A 185 -0.60 7.04 -1.41
CA ARG A 185 0.73 6.47 -1.14
C ARG A 185 1.69 6.92 -2.25
N PHE A 186 2.59 7.86 -1.97
CA PHE A 186 3.62 8.32 -2.93
C PHE A 186 4.69 7.25 -3.08
N MET A 187 4.77 6.64 -4.26
CA MET A 187 5.67 5.52 -4.56
C MET A 187 6.97 6.04 -5.13
N PHE A 188 7.98 6.25 -4.28
CA PHE A 188 9.32 6.69 -4.71
C PHE A 188 10.17 5.52 -5.16
N THR A 189 11.03 5.73 -6.17
CA THR A 189 11.89 4.66 -6.67
C THR A 189 13.17 5.16 -7.30
N ASP A 190 14.29 4.45 -7.01
CA ASP A 190 15.55 4.53 -7.74
C ASP A 190 15.73 3.35 -8.71
N ALA A 191 14.83 2.37 -8.67
CA ALA A 191 14.94 1.15 -9.45
C ALA A 191 14.19 1.20 -10.79
N PHE A 192 13.13 2.00 -10.85
CA PHE A 192 12.25 2.08 -12.01
C PHE A 192 12.23 3.48 -12.63
N ALA A 193 11.90 3.55 -13.93
CA ALA A 193 11.87 4.79 -14.70
C ALA A 193 10.57 5.59 -14.55
N PHE A 194 9.63 5.15 -13.74
CA PHE A 194 8.42 5.89 -13.44
C PHE A 194 8.57 6.79 -12.21
N GLY A 195 7.68 7.75 -12.06
CA GLY A 195 7.52 8.55 -10.85
C GLY A 195 8.72 9.43 -10.52
N LEU A 196 9.04 9.50 -9.24
CA LEU A 196 10.09 10.38 -8.73
C LEU A 196 11.04 9.59 -7.81
N PRO A 197 12.34 10.00 -7.74
CA PRO A 197 13.31 9.38 -6.83
C PRO A 197 12.99 9.70 -5.36
N PRO A 198 13.52 8.91 -4.38
CA PRO A 198 13.29 9.12 -2.95
C PRO A 198 14.09 10.32 -2.41
N GLU A 199 13.90 11.50 -3.00
CA GLU A 199 14.58 12.73 -2.68
C GLU A 199 13.61 13.81 -2.16
N ARG A 200 14.13 14.75 -1.40
CA ARG A 200 13.33 15.79 -0.75
C ARG A 200 12.51 16.64 -1.72
N PHE A 201 13.10 17.07 -2.85
CA PHE A 201 12.38 17.86 -3.85
C PHE A 201 11.17 17.11 -4.42
N ALA A 202 11.30 15.79 -4.57
CA ALA A 202 10.25 14.92 -5.09
C ALA A 202 9.08 14.80 -4.08
N LEU A 203 9.38 14.68 -2.79
CA LEU A 203 8.36 14.72 -1.73
C LEU A 203 7.65 16.08 -1.69
N GLU A 204 8.39 17.18 -1.78
CA GLU A 204 7.83 18.54 -1.82
C GLU A 204 6.93 18.74 -3.03
N ALA A 205 7.27 18.19 -4.20
CA ALA A 205 6.45 18.23 -5.41
C ALA A 205 5.12 17.48 -5.24
N TYR A 206 5.15 16.27 -4.66
CA TYR A 206 3.92 15.52 -4.36
C TYR A 206 3.05 16.23 -3.33
N ILE A 207 3.63 16.79 -2.25
CA ILE A 207 2.89 17.57 -1.24
C ILE A 207 2.23 18.80 -1.88
N ALA A 208 2.94 19.54 -2.71
CA ALA A 208 2.39 20.71 -3.40
C ALA A 208 1.21 20.33 -4.31
N MET A 209 1.30 19.18 -4.99
CA MET A 209 0.21 18.66 -5.82
C MET A 209 -0.99 18.22 -4.96
N MET A 210 -0.76 17.54 -3.83
CA MET A 210 -1.84 17.17 -2.90
C MET A 210 -2.55 18.39 -2.34
N GLN A 211 -1.83 19.42 -1.94
CA GLN A 211 -2.42 20.68 -1.47
C GLN A 211 -3.35 21.32 -2.49
N ARG A 212 -3.01 21.21 -3.76
CA ARG A 212 -3.83 21.72 -4.85
C ARG A 212 -5.05 20.84 -5.16
N GLU A 213 -4.86 19.52 -5.23
CA GLU A 213 -5.87 18.61 -5.74
C GLU A 213 -6.78 18.02 -4.64
N HIS A 214 -6.25 17.74 -3.44
CA HIS A 214 -6.99 17.10 -2.35
C HIS A 214 -6.30 17.33 -0.98
N SER A 215 -6.32 18.58 -0.52
CA SER A 215 -5.53 19.02 0.65
C SER A 215 -5.86 18.34 1.97
N GLU A 216 -7.11 17.88 2.14
CA GLU A 216 -7.60 17.22 3.36
C GLU A 216 -7.33 15.71 3.41
N ALA A 217 -6.98 15.09 2.28
CA ALA A 217 -6.77 13.66 2.24
C ALA A 217 -5.43 13.25 2.87
N PRO A 218 -5.41 12.16 3.67
CA PRO A 218 -4.17 11.63 4.22
C PRO A 218 -3.28 11.07 3.11
N TRP A 219 -1.98 11.21 3.32
CA TRP A 219 -0.98 10.70 2.41
C TRP A 219 0.19 10.07 3.16
N MET A 220 0.88 9.17 2.49
CA MET A 220 2.05 8.49 3.04
C MET A 220 3.17 8.36 2.01
N THR A 221 4.40 8.37 2.51
CA THR A 221 5.61 8.09 1.75
C THR A 221 5.84 6.58 1.73
N ALA A 222 6.07 6.04 0.55
CA ALA A 222 6.35 4.63 0.30
C ALA A 222 7.50 4.48 -0.70
N GLY A 223 8.21 3.35 -0.65
CA GLY A 223 9.20 2.97 -1.65
C GLY A 223 8.65 2.04 -2.71
N ARG A 224 9.37 1.88 -3.81
CA ARG A 224 9.21 0.75 -4.72
C ARG A 224 10.59 0.23 -5.10
N CYS A 225 11.02 -0.88 -4.47
CA CYS A 225 12.38 -1.41 -4.55
C CYS A 225 13.45 -0.38 -4.14
N SER A 226 13.11 0.53 -3.22
CA SER A 226 13.98 1.65 -2.84
C SER A 226 13.90 1.93 -1.34
N GLU A 227 14.98 2.43 -0.78
CA GLU A 227 15.03 2.86 0.61
C GLU A 227 14.54 4.30 0.74
N ILE A 228 13.63 4.54 1.69
CA ILE A 228 13.02 5.85 1.93
C ILE A 228 13.39 6.47 3.28
N SER A 229 14.38 5.93 3.98
CA SER A 229 14.75 6.41 5.34
C SER A 229 15.06 7.90 5.39
N ALA A 230 15.65 8.46 4.34
CA ALA A 230 15.96 9.90 4.23
C ALA A 230 14.68 10.77 4.15
N LEU A 231 13.56 10.21 3.74
CA LEU A 231 12.27 10.91 3.63
C LEU A 231 11.42 10.82 4.90
N ILE A 232 11.78 10.00 5.90
CA ILE A 232 10.96 9.81 7.11
C ILE A 232 10.82 11.12 7.88
N ALA A 233 11.90 11.78 8.23
CA ALA A 233 11.84 13.03 8.99
C ALA A 233 11.08 14.15 8.26
N PRO A 234 11.32 14.45 6.97
CA PRO A 234 10.53 15.44 6.24
C PRO A 234 9.05 15.03 6.09
N THR A 235 8.73 13.73 5.94
CA THR A 235 7.34 13.24 5.92
C THR A 235 6.63 13.53 7.24
N VAL A 236 7.25 13.16 8.38
CA VAL A 236 6.72 13.46 9.73
C VAL A 236 6.56 14.96 9.92
N ALA A 237 7.55 15.75 9.52
CA ALA A 237 7.49 17.21 9.62
C ALA A 237 6.32 17.81 8.84
N ALA A 238 6.00 17.27 7.68
CA ALA A 238 4.90 17.70 6.83
C ALA A 238 3.52 17.14 7.22
N GLY A 239 3.45 16.24 8.23
CA GLY A 239 2.20 15.63 8.69
C GLY A 239 1.76 14.42 7.87
N GLY A 240 2.65 13.83 7.09
CA GLY A 240 2.40 12.61 6.35
C GLY A 240 2.64 11.35 7.18
N HIS A 241 2.38 10.23 6.54
CA HIS A 241 2.45 8.89 7.10
C HIS A 241 3.47 8.02 6.34
N LEU A 242 3.72 6.80 6.78
CA LEU A 242 4.76 5.92 6.23
C LEU A 242 4.20 4.57 5.82
N ARG A 243 4.67 4.06 4.66
CA ARG A 243 4.55 2.66 4.28
C ARG A 243 5.92 2.08 4.00
N ILE A 244 6.20 0.92 4.58
CA ILE A 244 7.46 0.17 4.44
C ILE A 244 7.17 -1.33 4.32
N GLY A 245 8.20 -2.14 4.18
CA GLY A 245 8.12 -3.59 4.19
C GLY A 245 8.83 -4.23 2.99
N LEU A 246 8.85 -5.55 2.96
CA LEU A 246 9.60 -6.32 1.96
C LEU A 246 9.03 -6.20 0.54
N GLU A 247 7.76 -5.81 0.39
CA GLU A 247 7.21 -5.47 -0.91
C GLU A 247 7.91 -4.27 -1.55
N ASP A 248 8.25 -3.28 -0.72
CA ASP A 248 8.70 -1.95 -1.14
C ASP A 248 10.22 -1.75 -0.98
N ALA A 249 10.84 -2.52 -0.10
CA ALA A 249 12.27 -2.45 0.20
C ALA A 249 13.16 -2.81 -1.00
N PRO A 250 14.43 -2.39 -1.00
CA PRO A 250 15.41 -2.83 -2.00
C PRO A 250 15.44 -4.36 -2.11
N LEU A 251 15.43 -4.87 -3.34
CA LEU A 251 15.42 -6.31 -3.58
C LEU A 251 16.67 -6.98 -3.00
N GLY A 252 16.49 -8.12 -2.35
CA GLY A 252 17.56 -8.86 -1.69
C GLY A 252 18.05 -8.23 -0.37
N THR A 253 17.26 -7.31 0.21
CA THR A 253 17.55 -6.77 1.56
C THR A 253 17.75 -7.89 2.57
N LYS A 254 18.59 -7.62 3.58
CA LYS A 254 18.83 -8.53 4.72
C LYS A 254 17.96 -8.23 5.93
N LEU A 255 17.17 -7.15 5.87
CA LEU A 255 16.25 -6.77 6.92
C LEU A 255 14.90 -7.47 6.71
N THR A 256 14.33 -8.02 7.78
CA THR A 256 12.97 -8.54 7.81
C THR A 256 11.94 -7.40 7.85
N ASN A 257 10.64 -7.70 7.68
CA ASN A 257 9.60 -6.70 7.92
C ASN A 257 9.67 -6.11 9.32
N LEU A 258 9.90 -6.97 10.33
CA LEU A 258 10.04 -6.51 11.72
C LEU A 258 11.24 -5.56 11.91
N ASP A 259 12.37 -5.81 11.24
CA ASP A 259 13.53 -4.92 11.30
C ASP A 259 13.22 -3.57 10.64
N TRP A 260 12.52 -3.57 9.49
CA TRP A 260 12.05 -2.36 8.85
C TRP A 260 11.09 -1.56 9.73
N VAL A 261 10.15 -2.22 10.42
CA VAL A 261 9.24 -1.58 11.37
C VAL A 261 10.03 -0.91 12.50
N LYS A 262 10.90 -1.67 13.20
CA LYS A 262 11.69 -1.13 14.32
C LYS A 262 12.56 0.06 13.91
N LYS A 263 13.25 -0.05 12.75
CA LYS A 263 14.05 1.05 12.19
C LYS A 263 13.19 2.28 11.91
N THR A 264 12.01 2.09 11.33
CA THR A 264 11.11 3.18 10.96
C THR A 264 10.50 3.85 12.17
N VAL A 265 10.08 3.09 13.18
CA VAL A 265 9.58 3.61 14.46
C VAL A 265 10.62 4.50 15.14
N ASP A 266 11.86 4.01 15.26
CA ASP A 266 12.97 4.81 15.82
C ASP A 266 13.20 6.13 15.06
N LEU A 267 13.15 6.10 13.73
CA LEU A 267 13.31 7.32 12.92
C LEU A 267 12.11 8.28 13.04
N ILE A 268 10.89 7.78 13.17
CA ILE A 268 9.71 8.61 13.41
C ILE A 268 9.78 9.28 14.78
N GLU A 269 10.16 8.54 15.83
CA GLU A 269 10.32 9.07 17.17
C GLU A 269 11.42 10.15 17.24
N LYS A 270 12.57 9.90 16.60
CA LYS A 270 13.64 10.91 16.43
C LYS A 270 13.19 12.16 15.68
N ALA A 271 12.22 12.04 14.78
CA ALA A 271 11.60 13.15 14.08
C ALA A 271 10.49 13.85 14.88
N GLY A 272 10.24 13.46 16.15
CA GLY A 272 9.21 14.02 17.02
C GLY A 272 7.80 13.51 16.77
N GLY A 273 7.65 12.43 16.00
CA GLY A 273 6.38 11.71 15.79
C GLY A 273 6.13 10.64 16.85
N SER A 274 4.95 10.05 16.81
CA SER A 274 4.59 8.85 17.57
C SER A 274 3.62 8.00 16.79
N MET A 275 3.64 6.66 16.99
CA MET A 275 2.80 5.75 16.23
C MET A 275 1.31 5.92 16.56
N ALA A 276 0.48 5.98 15.54
CA ALA A 276 -0.96 5.86 15.67
C ALA A 276 -1.35 4.37 15.60
N ASN A 277 -2.26 3.95 16.47
CA ASN A 277 -2.86 2.63 16.38
C ASN A 277 -4.06 2.60 15.40
N ALA A 278 -4.57 1.41 15.07
CA ALA A 278 -5.66 1.26 14.10
C ALA A 278 -6.95 1.99 14.53
N LYS A 279 -7.26 2.02 15.83
CA LYS A 279 -8.42 2.76 16.37
C LYS A 279 -8.31 4.26 16.11
N GLU A 280 -7.14 4.85 16.32
CA GLU A 280 -6.88 6.27 16.06
C GLU A 280 -6.96 6.60 14.56
N ILE A 281 -6.49 5.69 13.70
CA ILE A 281 -6.63 5.83 12.23
C ILE A 281 -8.10 5.85 11.83
N ARG A 282 -8.90 4.89 12.31
CA ARG A 282 -10.35 4.85 12.04
C ARG A 282 -11.04 6.13 12.52
N GLN A 283 -10.70 6.63 13.70
CA GLN A 283 -11.25 7.88 14.23
C GLN A 283 -10.91 9.08 13.33
N SER A 284 -9.66 9.18 12.87
CA SER A 284 -9.22 10.27 12.01
C SER A 284 -9.88 10.24 10.62
N LEU A 285 -10.24 9.05 10.13
CA LEU A 285 -10.97 8.84 8.88
C LEU A 285 -12.51 8.97 9.03
N GLY A 286 -13.01 9.22 10.25
CA GLY A 286 -14.44 9.25 10.52
C GLY A 286 -15.13 7.88 10.45
N THR A 287 -14.36 6.80 10.46
CA THR A 287 -14.86 5.43 10.43
C THR A 287 -15.24 4.99 11.85
N LYS A 288 -16.45 4.49 12.03
CA LYS A 288 -16.85 3.91 13.32
C LYS A 288 -16.10 2.59 13.52
N SER A 289 -15.51 2.39 14.71
CA SER A 289 -15.02 1.06 15.11
C SER A 289 -16.18 0.06 15.03
N LYS A 290 -16.00 -1.02 14.28
CA LYS A 290 -16.96 -2.12 14.22
C LYS A 290 -16.93 -2.93 15.50
#